data_1e63f554b4e251f6f5d995d52c899a6b
#
_entry.id   1e63f554b4e251f6f5d995d52c899a6b
#
_cell.length_a   1.000
_cell.length_b   1.000
_cell.length_c   1.000
_cell.angle_alpha   90.00
_cell.angle_beta   90.00
_cell.angle_gamma   90.00
#
_symmetry.space_group_name_H-M   'P 1'
#
loop_
_entity.id
_entity.type
_entity.pdbx_description
1 polymer ?
#
loop_
_entity_poly.entity_id
_entity_poly.type
_entity_poly.pdbx_seq_one_letter_code
_entity_poly.pdbx_strand_id
1 'polypeptide(L)'
;MSARVRVLAAGIASLLLTLGIARFAYTPLLPMMLEQTDLTLSGGGWLAAFNYGGYLFGALIASRVRDLQTKDRLYRLYLVLAVLTTFAMAWTESIYIWAILRFISGLSTSGGMLLASALVLNWLMRNRYPAELGVHFMGIGAGIVFVSLAVMLMQFYRLDWSLQWELFAAVGMLLAYVAWFWMPRPKAVALGTDKPLVDHPPSAQLARLLLVSYFFAGIGYVVSATFIVDLVERQ
;
A
#
# COMPACT_ATOMS: atom_id res chain seq x y z
N MET A 1 -16.90 13.20 -16.08
CA MET A 1 -16.58 12.78 -14.70
C MET A 1 -16.15 14.01 -13.93
N SER A 2 -16.73 14.28 -12.74
CA SER A 2 -16.38 15.46 -11.95
C SER A 2 -14.97 15.38 -11.40
N ALA A 3 -14.34 16.53 -11.10
CA ALA A 3 -12.99 16.59 -10.54
C ALA A 3 -12.87 15.82 -9.20
N ARG A 4 -13.92 15.88 -8.36
CA ARG A 4 -14.02 15.11 -7.11
C ARG A 4 -13.92 13.61 -7.36
N VAL A 5 -14.70 13.07 -8.30
CA VAL A 5 -14.68 11.64 -8.62
C VAL A 5 -13.32 11.22 -9.15
N ARG A 6 -12.63 12.03 -9.95
CA ARG A 6 -11.27 11.74 -10.43
C ARG A 6 -10.27 11.61 -9.27
N VAL A 7 -10.30 12.55 -8.34
CA VAL A 7 -9.37 12.55 -7.19
C VAL A 7 -9.60 11.35 -6.28
N LEU A 8 -10.86 11.04 -5.97
CA LEU A 8 -11.20 9.85 -5.18
C LEU A 8 -10.83 8.57 -5.89
N ALA A 9 -11.08 8.46 -7.19
CA ALA A 9 -10.68 7.31 -8.00
C ALA A 9 -9.14 7.16 -8.09
N ALA A 10 -8.40 8.26 -8.19
CA ALA A 10 -6.94 8.23 -8.11
C ALA A 10 -6.45 7.71 -6.75
N GLY A 11 -7.09 8.15 -5.66
CA GLY A 11 -6.80 7.66 -4.33
C GLY A 11 -7.11 6.17 -4.16
N ILE A 12 -8.26 5.71 -4.64
CA ILE A 12 -8.65 4.29 -4.64
C ILE A 12 -7.68 3.47 -5.48
N ALA A 13 -7.35 3.91 -6.70
CA ALA A 13 -6.40 3.22 -7.57
C ALA A 13 -5.01 3.10 -6.94
N SER A 14 -4.55 4.13 -6.21
CA SER A 14 -3.28 4.05 -5.50
C SER A 14 -3.30 3.04 -4.35
N LEU A 15 -4.41 2.93 -3.60
CA LEU A 15 -4.57 1.92 -2.55
C LEU A 15 -4.69 0.51 -3.12
N LEU A 16 -5.44 0.32 -4.21
CA LEU A 16 -5.52 -0.94 -4.94
C LEU A 16 -4.13 -1.42 -5.39
N LEU A 17 -3.32 -0.52 -5.94
CA LEU A 17 -1.96 -0.84 -6.36
C LEU A 17 -1.05 -1.14 -5.18
N THR A 18 -0.94 -0.21 -4.23
CA THR A 18 0.12 -0.25 -3.21
C THR A 18 -0.19 -1.18 -2.04
N LEU A 19 -1.48 -1.28 -1.64
CA LEU A 19 -1.91 -2.23 -0.62
C LEU A 19 -2.46 -3.51 -1.25
N GLY A 20 -3.41 -3.41 -2.18
CA GLY A 20 -4.00 -4.58 -2.82
C GLY A 20 -2.93 -5.45 -3.48
N ILE A 21 -2.31 -4.95 -4.53
CA ILE A 21 -1.36 -5.72 -5.33
C ILE A 21 -0.01 -5.84 -4.63
N ALA A 22 0.71 -4.72 -4.42
CA ALA A 22 2.10 -4.76 -3.99
C ALA A 22 2.31 -5.38 -2.59
N ARG A 23 1.31 -5.31 -1.71
CA ARG A 23 1.38 -5.89 -0.37
C ARG A 23 0.60 -7.19 -0.22
N PHE A 24 -0.70 -7.17 -0.52
CA PHE A 24 -1.60 -8.27 -0.18
C PHE A 24 -1.65 -9.39 -1.21
N ALA A 25 -1.21 -9.21 -2.46
CA ALA A 25 -1.11 -10.30 -3.43
C ALA A 25 -0.15 -11.42 -2.98
N TYR A 26 0.84 -11.08 -2.18
CA TYR A 26 1.80 -12.04 -1.66
C TYR A 26 1.15 -13.14 -0.82
N THR A 27 0.17 -12.80 0.02
CA THR A 27 -0.46 -13.78 0.93
C THR A 27 -1.14 -14.93 0.19
N PRO A 28 -2.05 -14.70 -0.77
CA PRO A 28 -2.66 -15.81 -1.51
C PRO A 28 -1.73 -16.45 -2.57
N LEU A 29 -0.62 -15.78 -2.97
CA LEU A 29 0.39 -16.35 -3.86
C LEU A 29 1.43 -17.20 -3.13
N LEU A 30 1.61 -17.00 -1.84
CA LEU A 30 2.64 -17.67 -1.05
C LEU A 30 2.57 -19.21 -1.14
N PRO A 31 1.40 -19.87 -1.00
CA PRO A 31 1.33 -21.33 -1.11
C PRO A 31 1.88 -21.82 -2.44
N MET A 32 1.54 -21.18 -3.54
CA MET A 32 2.03 -21.55 -4.87
C MET A 32 3.53 -21.29 -5.03
N MET A 33 4.06 -20.21 -4.48
CA MET A 33 5.50 -19.96 -4.48
C MET A 33 6.25 -21.02 -3.67
N LEU A 34 5.68 -21.49 -2.55
CA LEU A 34 6.24 -22.59 -1.75
C LEU A 34 6.23 -23.93 -2.50
N GLU A 35 5.22 -24.16 -3.32
CA GLU A 35 5.08 -25.39 -4.12
C GLU A 35 5.99 -25.42 -5.35
N GLN A 36 6.17 -24.26 -6.01
CA GLN A 36 6.82 -24.17 -7.32
C GLN A 36 8.26 -23.67 -7.28
N THR A 37 8.79 -23.29 -6.09
CA THR A 37 10.16 -22.78 -5.92
C THR A 37 10.82 -23.38 -4.67
N ASP A 38 12.11 -23.12 -4.48
CA ASP A 38 12.85 -23.53 -3.27
C ASP A 38 12.53 -22.64 -2.03
N LEU A 39 11.48 -21.83 -2.07
CA LEU A 39 11.10 -20.98 -0.95
C LEU A 39 10.57 -21.84 0.21
N THR A 40 11.14 -21.69 1.39
CA THR A 40 10.65 -22.34 2.60
C THR A 40 9.56 -21.52 3.29
N LEU A 41 8.73 -22.16 4.13
CA LEU A 41 7.71 -21.47 4.93
C LEU A 41 8.32 -20.36 5.82
N SER A 42 9.48 -20.65 6.44
CA SER A 42 10.22 -19.65 7.22
C SER A 42 10.71 -18.49 6.34
N GLY A 43 11.23 -18.79 5.14
CA GLY A 43 11.60 -17.78 4.15
C GLY A 43 10.42 -16.89 3.76
N GLY A 44 9.25 -17.50 3.52
CA GLY A 44 8.01 -16.79 3.23
C GLY A 44 7.60 -15.83 4.36
N GLY A 45 7.72 -16.26 5.61
CA GLY A 45 7.51 -15.41 6.79
C GLY A 45 8.46 -14.22 6.86
N TRP A 46 9.76 -14.43 6.57
CA TRP A 46 10.74 -13.34 6.50
C TRP A 46 10.42 -12.34 5.39
N LEU A 47 10.00 -12.79 4.21
CA LEU A 47 9.60 -11.89 3.11
C LEU A 47 8.40 -11.01 3.51
N ALA A 48 7.45 -11.54 4.27
CA ALA A 48 6.37 -10.73 4.85
C ALA A 48 6.91 -9.72 5.86
N ALA A 49 7.82 -10.12 6.75
CA ALA A 49 8.45 -9.24 7.74
C ALA A 49 9.23 -8.09 7.08
N PHE A 50 9.99 -8.35 5.99
CA PHE A 50 10.67 -7.31 5.23
C PHE A 50 9.69 -6.29 4.63
N ASN A 51 8.52 -6.72 4.15
CA ASN A 51 7.49 -5.79 3.67
C ASN A 51 6.94 -4.91 4.79
N TYR A 52 6.68 -5.46 5.97
CA TYR A 52 6.27 -4.67 7.15
C TYR A 52 7.36 -3.68 7.58
N GLY A 53 8.63 -4.11 7.57
CA GLY A 53 9.77 -3.24 7.84
C GLY A 53 9.85 -2.07 6.86
N GLY A 54 9.67 -2.35 5.57
CA GLY A 54 9.61 -1.32 4.52
C GLY A 54 8.46 -0.34 4.74
N TYR A 55 7.27 -0.83 5.07
CA TYR A 55 6.12 0.03 5.39
C TYR A 55 6.40 0.95 6.60
N LEU A 56 6.94 0.41 7.68
CA LEU A 56 7.31 1.20 8.86
C LEU A 56 8.33 2.28 8.49
N PHE A 57 9.37 1.93 7.75
CA PHE A 57 10.38 2.88 7.32
C PHE A 57 9.80 3.98 6.41
N GLY A 58 8.94 3.60 5.47
CA GLY A 58 8.21 4.53 4.62
C GLY A 58 7.26 5.45 5.39
N ALA A 59 6.60 4.95 6.43
CA ALA A 59 5.77 5.75 7.32
C ALA A 59 6.60 6.78 8.11
N LEU A 60 7.79 6.39 8.57
CA LEU A 60 8.72 7.32 9.23
C LEU A 60 9.21 8.42 8.27
N ILE A 61 9.49 8.10 7.01
CA ILE A 61 9.80 9.10 5.99
C ILE A 61 8.59 10.02 5.79
N ALA A 62 7.41 9.48 5.57
CA ALA A 62 6.19 10.25 5.32
C ALA A 62 5.85 11.21 6.47
N SER A 63 6.10 10.81 7.73
CA SER A 63 5.87 11.63 8.91
C SER A 63 6.77 12.87 9.00
N ARG A 64 7.96 12.80 8.40
CA ARG A 64 8.91 13.91 8.36
C ARG A 64 8.68 14.89 7.23
N VAL A 65 7.95 14.48 6.20
CA VAL A 65 7.66 15.33 5.04
C VAL A 65 6.47 16.23 5.35
N ARG A 66 6.71 17.53 5.51
CA ARG A 66 5.64 18.51 5.76
C ARG A 66 5.11 19.14 4.47
N ASP A 67 5.97 19.35 3.51
CA ASP A 67 5.65 20.00 2.25
C ASP A 67 4.83 19.09 1.32
N LEU A 68 3.71 19.63 0.79
CA LEU A 68 2.80 18.89 -0.09
C LEU A 68 3.41 18.55 -1.46
N GLN A 69 4.32 19.37 -1.97
CA GLN A 69 4.97 19.07 -3.25
C GLN A 69 5.93 17.89 -3.10
N THR A 70 6.66 17.84 -1.99
CA THR A 70 7.52 16.69 -1.66
C THR A 70 6.68 15.44 -1.42
N LYS A 71 5.51 15.55 -0.75
CA LYS A 71 4.56 14.43 -0.63
C LYS A 71 4.11 13.92 -2.01
N ASP A 72 3.77 14.81 -2.95
CA ASP A 72 3.36 14.42 -4.31
C ASP A 72 4.50 13.73 -5.07
N ARG A 73 5.74 14.24 -4.96
CA ARG A 73 6.91 13.60 -5.60
C ARG A 73 7.17 12.20 -5.06
N LEU A 74 7.16 12.04 -3.74
CA LEU A 74 7.32 10.73 -3.09
C LEU A 74 6.18 9.78 -3.42
N TYR A 75 4.93 10.26 -3.41
CA TYR A 75 3.76 9.50 -3.82
C TYR A 75 3.94 8.91 -5.23
N ARG A 76 4.35 9.73 -6.20
CA ARG A 76 4.59 9.27 -7.57
C ARG A 76 5.74 8.29 -7.67
N LEU A 77 6.84 8.55 -6.97
CA LEU A 77 7.96 7.61 -6.88
C LEU A 77 7.48 6.25 -6.34
N TYR A 78 6.65 6.26 -5.30
CA TYR A 78 6.16 5.02 -4.69
C TYR A 78 5.17 4.26 -5.57
N LEU A 79 4.39 4.93 -6.42
CA LEU A 79 3.60 4.25 -7.45
C LEU A 79 4.48 3.49 -8.44
N VAL A 80 5.57 4.13 -8.90
CA VAL A 80 6.54 3.48 -9.80
C VAL A 80 7.21 2.29 -9.11
N LEU A 81 7.67 2.46 -7.87
CA LEU A 81 8.30 1.38 -7.10
C LEU A 81 7.34 0.22 -6.86
N ALA A 82 6.04 0.48 -6.61
CA ALA A 82 5.04 -0.56 -6.45
C ALA A 82 4.92 -1.44 -7.71
N VAL A 83 4.86 -0.83 -8.89
CA VAL A 83 4.79 -1.56 -10.16
C VAL A 83 6.08 -2.33 -10.43
N LEU A 84 7.24 -1.67 -10.29
CA LEU A 84 8.52 -2.28 -10.59
C LEU A 84 8.84 -3.45 -9.66
N THR A 85 8.56 -3.31 -8.36
CA THR A 85 8.79 -4.42 -7.41
C THR A 85 7.84 -5.58 -7.65
N THR A 86 6.57 -5.32 -7.98
CA THR A 86 5.61 -6.35 -8.33
C THR A 86 6.06 -7.12 -9.57
N PHE A 87 6.50 -6.41 -10.61
CA PHE A 87 7.03 -7.03 -11.82
C PHE A 87 8.30 -7.84 -11.56
N ALA A 88 9.24 -7.28 -10.81
CA ALA A 88 10.52 -7.93 -10.52
C ALA A 88 10.37 -9.18 -9.65
N MET A 89 9.29 -9.33 -8.87
CA MET A 89 9.01 -10.56 -8.12
C MET A 89 8.94 -11.80 -9.02
N ALA A 90 8.46 -11.65 -10.26
CA ALA A 90 8.32 -12.74 -11.22
C ALA A 90 9.65 -13.26 -11.80
N TRP A 91 10.71 -12.46 -11.72
CA TRP A 91 11.93 -12.68 -12.52
C TRP A 91 13.11 -13.23 -11.74
N THR A 92 12.89 -13.68 -10.53
CA THR A 92 13.94 -14.22 -9.67
C THR A 92 13.36 -15.23 -8.68
N GLU A 93 14.16 -16.20 -8.28
CA GLU A 93 13.87 -17.12 -7.17
C GLU A 93 14.81 -16.90 -5.98
N SER A 94 15.68 -15.89 -6.08
CA SER A 94 16.60 -15.56 -4.99
C SER A 94 15.84 -14.92 -3.82
N ILE A 95 15.85 -15.57 -2.66
CA ILE A 95 15.23 -15.07 -1.44
C ILE A 95 15.79 -13.71 -1.02
N TYR A 96 17.06 -13.43 -1.28
CA TYR A 96 17.69 -12.14 -0.95
C TYR A 96 17.13 -11.01 -1.82
N ILE A 97 16.95 -11.27 -3.13
CA ILE A 97 16.38 -10.30 -4.04
C ILE A 97 14.89 -10.09 -3.69
N TRP A 98 14.15 -11.17 -3.46
CA TRP A 98 12.76 -11.05 -2.98
C TRP A 98 12.65 -10.23 -1.70
N ALA A 99 13.56 -10.42 -0.72
CA ALA A 99 13.55 -9.64 0.52
C ALA A 99 13.72 -8.13 0.26
N ILE A 100 14.65 -7.75 -0.63
CA ILE A 100 14.84 -6.36 -1.05
C ILE A 100 13.59 -5.83 -1.75
N LEU A 101 13.03 -6.59 -2.69
CA LEU A 101 11.81 -6.21 -3.41
C LEU A 101 10.62 -6.05 -2.46
N ARG A 102 10.47 -6.96 -1.50
CA ARG A 102 9.42 -6.89 -0.47
C ARG A 102 9.59 -5.67 0.44
N PHE A 103 10.81 -5.33 0.82
CA PHE A 103 11.09 -4.11 1.58
C PHE A 103 10.73 -2.85 0.80
N ILE A 104 11.15 -2.74 -0.47
CA ILE A 104 10.84 -1.60 -1.34
C ILE A 104 9.32 -1.53 -1.62
N SER A 105 8.67 -2.67 -1.83
CA SER A 105 7.22 -2.76 -1.95
C SER A 105 6.52 -2.26 -0.69
N GLY A 106 7.03 -2.60 0.50
CA GLY A 106 6.55 -2.06 1.77
C GLY A 106 6.67 -0.54 1.86
N LEU A 107 7.81 0.03 1.43
CA LEU A 107 7.96 1.49 1.30
C LEU A 107 6.85 2.10 0.45
N SER A 108 6.56 1.50 -0.71
CA SER A 108 5.52 1.98 -1.62
C SER A 108 4.12 1.93 -1.01
N THR A 109 3.87 0.96 -0.13
CA THR A 109 2.60 0.83 0.60
C THR A 109 2.30 2.08 1.45
N SER A 110 3.32 2.66 2.10
CA SER A 110 3.16 3.90 2.85
C SER A 110 2.76 5.09 1.96
N GLY A 111 3.14 5.06 0.69
CA GLY A 111 2.77 6.05 -0.31
C GLY A 111 1.26 6.09 -0.57
N GLY A 112 0.64 4.94 -0.80
CA GLY A 112 -0.81 4.83 -0.97
C GLY A 112 -1.57 5.15 0.31
N MET A 113 -1.12 4.62 1.44
CA MET A 113 -1.82 4.78 2.72
C MET A 113 -1.70 6.18 3.31
N LEU A 114 -0.51 6.77 3.33
CA LEU A 114 -0.26 8.03 4.04
C LEU A 114 -0.20 9.22 3.08
N LEU A 115 0.58 9.13 2.01
CA LEU A 115 0.80 10.26 1.12
C LEU A 115 -0.41 10.53 0.24
N ALA A 116 -1.01 9.49 -0.37
CA ALA A 116 -2.22 9.66 -1.17
C ALA A 116 -3.39 10.16 -0.33
N SER A 117 -3.58 9.63 0.89
CA SER A 117 -4.64 10.11 1.81
C SER A 117 -4.46 11.59 2.14
N ALA A 118 -3.22 12.03 2.40
CA ALA A 118 -2.93 13.43 2.67
C ALA A 118 -3.20 14.32 1.44
N LEU A 119 -2.87 13.87 0.23
CA LEU A 119 -3.10 14.60 -1.01
C LEU A 119 -4.60 14.69 -1.34
N VAL A 120 -5.34 13.57 -1.21
CA VAL A 120 -6.79 13.52 -1.42
C VAL A 120 -7.50 14.44 -0.43
N LEU A 121 -7.19 14.31 0.87
CA LEU A 121 -7.80 15.13 1.92
C LEU A 121 -7.54 16.62 1.70
N ASN A 122 -6.28 16.99 1.43
CA ASN A 122 -5.92 18.38 1.17
C ASN A 122 -6.70 18.95 -0.04
N TRP A 123 -6.82 18.17 -1.12
CA TRP A 123 -7.57 18.60 -2.29
C TRP A 123 -9.07 18.77 -1.99
N LEU A 124 -9.68 17.80 -1.29
CA LEU A 124 -11.10 17.88 -0.90
C LEU A 124 -11.37 19.14 -0.06
N MET A 125 -10.58 19.37 0.98
CA MET A 125 -10.74 20.53 1.87
C MET A 125 -10.57 21.86 1.12
N ARG A 126 -9.56 21.97 0.25
CA ARG A 126 -9.35 23.19 -0.57
C ARG A 126 -10.48 23.49 -1.53
N ASN A 127 -11.17 22.46 -2.02
CA ASN A 127 -12.31 22.62 -2.93
C ASN A 127 -13.67 22.61 -2.19
N ARG A 128 -13.65 22.75 -0.85
CA ARG A 128 -14.84 22.79 0.01
C ARG A 128 -15.72 21.54 -0.09
N TYR A 129 -15.14 20.40 -0.38
CA TYR A 129 -15.81 19.10 -0.29
C TYR A 129 -15.68 18.51 1.12
N PRO A 130 -16.64 17.67 1.55
CA PRO A 130 -16.49 16.88 2.77
C PRO A 130 -15.21 16.02 2.75
N ALA A 131 -14.65 15.75 3.93
CA ALA A 131 -13.46 14.91 4.08
C ALA A 131 -13.79 13.41 3.91
N GLU A 132 -14.15 12.99 2.70
CA GLU A 132 -14.65 11.65 2.36
C GLU A 132 -13.53 10.60 2.29
N LEU A 133 -12.70 10.54 3.33
CA LEU A 133 -11.64 9.54 3.41
C LEU A 133 -12.18 8.10 3.50
N GLY A 134 -13.40 7.90 3.99
CA GLY A 134 -14.05 6.59 3.96
C GLY A 134 -14.17 6.02 2.54
N VAL A 135 -14.55 6.86 1.56
CA VAL A 135 -14.61 6.48 0.14
C VAL A 135 -13.22 6.16 -0.39
N HIS A 136 -12.20 6.94 -0.03
CA HIS A 136 -10.82 6.66 -0.40
C HIS A 136 -10.36 5.30 0.16
N PHE A 137 -10.60 5.04 1.44
CA PHE A 137 -10.17 3.80 2.10
C PHE A 137 -10.93 2.55 1.67
N MET A 138 -12.07 2.67 0.97
CA MET A 138 -12.70 1.51 0.30
C MET A 138 -11.71 0.80 -0.64
N GLY A 139 -10.72 1.52 -1.19
CA GLY A 139 -9.65 0.94 -2.00
C GLY A 139 -8.87 -0.18 -1.32
N ILE A 140 -8.76 -0.18 0.01
CA ILE A 140 -8.07 -1.25 0.77
C ILE A 140 -8.87 -2.55 0.69
N GLY A 141 -10.14 -2.51 1.11
CA GLY A 141 -11.02 -3.68 1.07
C GLY A 141 -11.24 -4.20 -0.35
N ALA A 142 -11.51 -3.28 -1.30
CA ALA A 142 -11.64 -3.64 -2.70
C ALA A 142 -10.35 -4.28 -3.26
N GLY A 143 -9.17 -3.81 -2.82
CA GLY A 143 -7.88 -4.38 -3.21
C GLY A 143 -7.69 -5.80 -2.71
N ILE A 144 -8.04 -6.09 -1.46
CA ILE A 144 -7.95 -7.42 -0.88
C ILE A 144 -8.89 -8.38 -1.63
N VAL A 145 -10.15 -7.98 -1.82
CA VAL A 145 -11.14 -8.79 -2.55
C VAL A 145 -10.69 -9.04 -4.00
N PHE A 146 -10.25 -7.98 -4.69
CA PHE A 146 -9.77 -8.09 -6.07
C PHE A 146 -8.61 -9.10 -6.18
N VAL A 147 -7.60 -8.98 -5.33
CA VAL A 147 -6.42 -9.84 -5.38
C VAL A 147 -6.78 -11.28 -5.06
N SER A 148 -7.61 -11.53 -4.04
CA SER A 148 -8.03 -12.88 -3.67
C SER A 148 -8.80 -13.57 -4.79
N LEU A 149 -9.76 -12.85 -5.40
CA LEU A 149 -10.51 -13.37 -6.53
C LEU A 149 -9.64 -13.58 -7.78
N ALA A 150 -8.71 -12.66 -8.04
CA ALA A 150 -7.79 -12.78 -9.17
C ALA A 150 -6.87 -14.00 -9.01
N VAL A 151 -6.28 -14.22 -7.83
CA VAL A 151 -5.44 -15.39 -7.56
C VAL A 151 -6.25 -16.68 -7.70
N MET A 152 -7.46 -16.73 -7.12
CA MET A 152 -8.33 -17.90 -7.26
C MET A 152 -8.64 -18.22 -8.73
N LEU A 153 -8.92 -17.20 -9.54
CA LEU A 153 -9.16 -17.36 -10.98
C LEU A 153 -7.89 -17.83 -11.72
N MET A 154 -6.74 -17.24 -11.44
CA MET A 154 -5.47 -17.60 -12.05
C MET A 154 -5.06 -19.05 -11.69
N GLN A 155 -5.30 -19.48 -10.46
CA GLN A 155 -5.08 -20.86 -10.01
C GLN A 155 -6.04 -21.83 -10.69
N PHE A 156 -7.30 -21.47 -10.90
CA PHE A 156 -8.25 -22.29 -11.66
C PHE A 156 -7.75 -22.58 -13.09
N TYR A 157 -7.09 -21.57 -13.72
CA TYR A 157 -6.44 -21.74 -15.03
C TYR A 157 -5.01 -22.34 -14.95
N ARG A 158 -4.56 -22.73 -13.76
CA ARG A 158 -3.24 -23.32 -13.50
C ARG A 158 -2.07 -22.44 -13.97
N LEU A 159 -2.21 -21.12 -13.86
CA LEU A 159 -1.12 -20.21 -14.14
C LEU A 159 -0.05 -20.36 -13.08
N ASP A 160 1.22 -20.39 -13.48
CA ASP A 160 2.34 -20.44 -12.56
C ASP A 160 2.50 -19.15 -11.73
N TRP A 161 3.31 -19.22 -10.66
CA TRP A 161 3.49 -18.11 -9.73
C TRP A 161 4.09 -16.87 -10.41
N SER A 162 5.02 -17.04 -11.36
CA SER A 162 5.71 -15.93 -12.01
C SER A 162 4.75 -15.16 -12.93
N LEU A 163 3.97 -15.87 -13.76
CA LEU A 163 2.97 -15.25 -14.63
C LEU A 163 1.89 -14.50 -13.83
N GLN A 164 1.51 -15.01 -12.63
CA GLN A 164 0.56 -14.31 -11.77
C GLN A 164 1.12 -12.96 -11.28
N TRP A 165 2.42 -12.89 -10.93
CA TRP A 165 3.08 -11.63 -10.59
C TRP A 165 3.14 -10.67 -11.78
N GLU A 166 3.41 -11.16 -12.99
CA GLU A 166 3.42 -10.35 -14.22
C GLU A 166 2.04 -9.76 -14.52
N LEU A 167 0.98 -10.57 -14.41
CA LEU A 167 -0.39 -10.09 -14.59
C LEU A 167 -0.77 -9.04 -13.55
N PHE A 168 -0.38 -9.22 -12.29
CA PHE A 168 -0.57 -8.19 -11.27
C PHE A 168 0.23 -6.91 -11.58
N ALA A 169 1.43 -7.02 -12.13
CA ALA A 169 2.20 -5.85 -12.55
C ALA A 169 1.53 -5.11 -13.71
N ALA A 170 0.96 -5.84 -14.68
CA ALA A 170 0.22 -5.26 -15.80
C ALA A 170 -1.03 -4.49 -15.31
N VAL A 171 -1.82 -5.08 -14.42
CA VAL A 171 -2.94 -4.38 -13.78
C VAL A 171 -2.43 -3.21 -12.94
N GLY A 172 -1.32 -3.40 -12.23
CA GLY A 172 -0.65 -2.37 -11.44
C GLY A 172 -0.25 -1.15 -12.28
N MET A 173 0.23 -1.34 -13.51
CA MET A 173 0.52 -0.24 -14.45
C MET A 173 -0.73 0.56 -14.80
N LEU A 174 -1.87 -0.09 -15.05
CA LEU A 174 -3.12 0.60 -15.34
C LEU A 174 -3.60 1.42 -14.13
N LEU A 175 -3.50 0.85 -12.93
CA LEU A 175 -3.83 1.55 -11.68
C LEU A 175 -2.89 2.71 -11.42
N ALA A 176 -1.58 2.53 -11.67
CA ALA A 176 -0.58 3.59 -11.55
C ALA A 176 -0.86 4.73 -12.54
N TYR A 177 -1.26 4.43 -13.77
CA TYR A 177 -1.66 5.42 -14.76
C TYR A 177 -2.83 6.27 -14.24
N VAL A 178 -3.90 5.64 -13.76
CA VAL A 178 -5.06 6.35 -13.18
C VAL A 178 -4.64 7.19 -11.98
N ALA A 179 -3.89 6.60 -11.04
CA ALA A 179 -3.40 7.27 -9.84
C ALA A 179 -2.49 8.47 -10.17
N TRP A 180 -1.63 8.33 -11.18
CA TRP A 180 -0.68 9.36 -11.59
C TRP A 180 -1.34 10.55 -12.27
N PHE A 181 -2.23 10.31 -13.22
CA PHE A 181 -2.78 11.38 -14.07
C PHE A 181 -4.04 12.03 -13.47
N TRP A 182 -4.76 11.32 -12.62
CA TRP A 182 -5.97 11.86 -12.00
C TRP A 182 -5.72 12.51 -10.64
N MET A 183 -4.59 12.20 -9.99
CA MET A 183 -4.20 12.91 -8.77
C MET A 183 -3.65 14.30 -9.14
N PRO A 184 -4.36 15.38 -8.72
CA PRO A 184 -3.93 16.74 -9.03
C PRO A 184 -2.64 17.08 -8.28
N ARG A 185 -1.73 17.78 -8.97
CA ARG A 185 -0.52 18.28 -8.34
C ARG A 185 -0.86 19.42 -7.37
N PRO A 186 -0.34 19.39 -6.15
CA PRO A 186 -0.54 20.49 -5.22
C PRO A 186 0.12 21.76 -5.77
N LYS A 187 -0.63 22.86 -5.79
CA LYS A 187 -0.06 24.17 -6.12
C LYS A 187 0.78 24.65 -4.95
N ALA A 188 1.92 25.27 -5.25
CA ALA A 188 2.70 25.95 -4.22
C ALA A 188 1.80 26.97 -3.50
N VAL A 189 1.78 26.91 -2.19
CA VAL A 189 1.11 27.93 -1.39
C VAL A 189 1.98 29.17 -1.49
N ALA A 190 1.47 30.27 -2.07
CA ALA A 190 2.11 31.56 -1.90
C ALA A 190 2.21 31.83 -0.39
N LEU A 191 3.43 32.00 0.10
CA LEU A 191 3.71 32.34 1.48
C LEU A 191 3.00 33.70 1.79
N GLY A 192 1.87 33.63 2.43
CA GLY A 192 1.23 34.82 2.94
C GLY A 192 -0.29 34.80 2.86
N THR A 193 -0.97 34.17 3.80
CA THR A 193 -2.23 34.64 4.44
C THR A 193 -2.93 33.57 5.28
N ASP A 194 -2.62 32.29 5.18
CA ASP A 194 -3.25 31.34 6.07
C ASP A 194 -2.50 31.31 7.39
N LYS A 195 -3.16 31.81 8.46
CA LYS A 195 -2.71 31.61 9.84
C LYS A 195 -2.45 30.10 10.00
N PRO A 196 -1.27 29.69 10.51
CA PRO A 196 -1.04 28.28 10.79
C PRO A 196 -2.17 27.79 11.69
N LEU A 197 -2.82 26.68 11.29
CA LEU A 197 -3.76 26.01 12.17
C LEU A 197 -3.04 25.76 13.49
N VAL A 198 -3.58 26.29 14.58
CA VAL A 198 -3.03 26.07 15.90
C VAL A 198 -3.12 24.58 16.18
N ASP A 199 -1.97 23.92 16.10
CA ASP A 199 -1.89 22.48 16.37
C ASP A 199 -1.99 22.30 17.89
N HIS A 200 -3.06 21.66 18.34
CA HIS A 200 -3.22 21.24 19.73
C HIS A 200 -2.84 19.77 19.85
N PRO A 201 -1.56 19.45 20.04
CA PRO A 201 -1.14 18.06 20.17
C PRO A 201 -1.83 17.41 21.39
N PRO A 202 -2.19 16.13 21.31
CA PRO A 202 -2.77 15.42 22.44
C PRO A 202 -1.78 15.41 23.62
N SER A 203 -2.28 15.30 24.84
CA SER A 203 -1.41 15.19 26.02
C SER A 203 -0.46 14.00 25.85
N ALA A 204 0.77 14.13 26.41
CA ALA A 204 1.78 13.06 26.30
C ALA A 204 1.29 11.71 26.85
N GLN A 205 0.42 11.75 27.87
CA GLN A 205 -0.20 10.53 28.43
C GLN A 205 -1.16 9.88 27.42
N LEU A 206 -2.04 10.65 26.79
CA LEU A 206 -2.96 10.14 25.78
C LEU A 206 -2.19 9.61 24.56
N ALA A 207 -1.16 10.31 24.12
CA ALA A 207 -0.31 9.87 23.03
C ALA A 207 0.38 8.53 23.33
N ARG A 208 0.91 8.33 24.55
CA ARG A 208 1.50 7.05 24.98
C ARG A 208 0.47 5.92 25.02
N LEU A 209 -0.70 6.17 25.59
CA LEU A 209 -1.78 5.15 25.65
C LEU A 209 -2.20 4.73 24.23
N LEU A 210 -2.38 5.68 23.33
CA LEU A 210 -2.68 5.39 21.92
C LEU A 210 -1.57 4.56 21.25
N LEU A 211 -0.30 4.95 21.42
CA LEU A 211 0.83 4.22 20.86
C LEU A 211 0.90 2.78 21.37
N VAL A 212 0.73 2.57 22.68
CA VAL A 212 0.72 1.23 23.29
C VAL A 212 -0.46 0.39 22.76
N SER A 213 -1.66 0.98 22.69
CA SER A 213 -2.85 0.30 22.16
C SER A 213 -2.66 -0.10 20.70
N TYR A 214 -2.14 0.79 19.86
CA TYR A 214 -1.85 0.51 18.46
C TYR A 214 -0.76 -0.54 18.29
N PHE A 215 0.26 -0.54 19.16
CA PHE A 215 1.33 -1.55 19.14
C PHE A 215 0.76 -2.96 19.38
N PHE A 216 -0.07 -3.16 20.41
CA PHE A 216 -0.68 -4.46 20.69
C PHE A 216 -1.71 -4.86 19.62
N ALA A 217 -2.51 -3.92 19.13
CA ALA A 217 -3.42 -4.16 18.01
C ALA A 217 -2.66 -4.59 16.76
N GLY A 218 -1.50 -3.97 16.49
CA GLY A 218 -0.62 -4.32 15.37
C GLY A 218 -0.07 -5.74 15.48
N ILE A 219 0.39 -6.15 16.67
CA ILE A 219 0.86 -7.53 16.91
C ILE A 219 -0.28 -8.53 16.63
N GLY A 220 -1.47 -8.31 17.20
CA GLY A 220 -2.61 -9.20 16.99
C GLY A 220 -3.01 -9.28 15.50
N TYR A 221 -3.03 -8.15 14.81
CA TYR A 221 -3.32 -8.11 13.37
C TYR A 221 -2.29 -8.90 12.54
N VAL A 222 -1.00 -8.70 12.78
CA VAL A 222 0.06 -9.36 12.00
C VAL A 222 0.02 -10.87 12.17
N VAL A 223 -0.15 -11.35 13.39
CA VAL A 223 -0.28 -12.79 13.68
C VAL A 223 -1.49 -13.38 12.94
N SER A 224 -2.66 -12.77 13.09
CA SER A 224 -3.87 -13.24 12.42
C SER A 224 -3.76 -13.18 10.89
N ALA A 225 -3.32 -12.05 10.34
CA ALA A 225 -3.24 -11.86 8.89
C ALA A 225 -2.19 -12.76 8.20
N THR A 226 -1.15 -13.18 8.92
CA THR A 226 -0.08 -14.01 8.35
C THR A 226 -0.41 -15.51 8.41
N PHE A 227 -1.04 -15.96 9.48
CA PHE A 227 -1.19 -17.38 9.76
C PHE A 227 -2.62 -17.93 9.58
N ILE A 228 -3.63 -17.06 9.34
CA ILE A 228 -5.02 -17.51 9.23
C ILE A 228 -5.24 -18.48 8.05
N VAL A 229 -4.53 -18.28 6.94
CA VAL A 229 -4.64 -19.14 5.76
C VAL A 229 -4.07 -20.52 6.07
N ASP A 230 -2.87 -20.58 6.66
CA ASP A 230 -2.22 -21.86 7.06
C ASP A 230 -3.05 -22.62 8.11
N LEU A 231 -3.71 -21.90 9.02
CA LEU A 231 -4.60 -22.51 10.01
C LEU A 231 -5.87 -23.12 9.38
N VAL A 232 -6.42 -22.49 8.34
CA VAL A 232 -7.62 -22.97 7.65
C VAL A 232 -7.30 -24.15 6.74
N GLU A 233 -6.15 -24.16 6.09
CA GLU A 233 -5.73 -25.26 5.20
C GLU A 233 -5.33 -26.53 5.94
N ARG A 234 -5.00 -26.44 7.24
CA ARG A 234 -4.63 -27.60 8.06
C ARG A 234 -5.82 -28.25 8.80
N GLN A 235 -7.03 -27.71 8.68
CA GLN A 235 -8.27 -28.28 9.20
C GLN A 235 -9.04 -29.05 8.13
#